data_1621982e15664fa84d0c6240c47ebd01
#
_entry.id   1621982e15664fa84d0c6240c47ebd01
#
_cell.length_a   1.000
_cell.length_b   1.000
_cell.length_c   1.000
_cell.angle_alpha   90.00
_cell.angle_beta   90.00
_cell.angle_gamma   90.00
#
_symmetry.space_group_name_H-M   'P 1'
#
loop_
_entity.id
_entity.type
_entity.pdbx_description
1 polymer ?
#
loop_
_entity_poly.entity_id
_entity_poly.type
_entity_poly.pdbx_seq_one_letter_code
_entity_poly.pdbx_strand_id
1 'polypeptide(L)'
;MKTHKLPGYLLGKYQLIGTVTFAVLFALVFLMLYIPFSDTAWFGLGGSVMFLLTVFYATASILILIVSRMLMYRSKRVLELTYFGYILWCVMEIVFVCALYTYLTVEFIPSESESNVQVFTRAFQNGLIALGIPYLIAGMYFAIIDKNNTIRLMNYENVVTDEAPRENASLHKITLFDNSGTLKLSLSPENLYYIE
;
A
#
# COMPACT_ATOMS: atom_id res chain seq x y z
N MET A 1 3.72 -5.32 -25.82
CA MET A 1 2.83 -5.23 -24.65
C MET A 1 2.78 -3.76 -24.25
N LYS A 2 1.62 -3.10 -24.29
CA LYS A 2 1.48 -1.74 -23.74
C LYS A 2 1.64 -1.82 -22.24
N THR A 3 2.75 -1.36 -21.70
CA THR A 3 2.97 -1.25 -20.26
C THR A 3 2.06 -0.15 -19.75
N HIS A 4 0.95 -0.53 -19.09
CA HIS A 4 0.08 0.44 -18.43
C HIS A 4 0.85 1.08 -17.27
N LYS A 5 1.03 2.40 -17.34
CA LYS A 5 1.61 3.19 -16.23
C LYS A 5 0.74 3.02 -14.98
N LEU A 6 1.40 2.94 -13.85
CA LEU A 6 0.72 2.81 -12.56
C LEU A 6 -0.10 4.08 -12.28
N PRO A 7 -1.38 3.97 -11.89
CA PRO A 7 -2.18 5.14 -11.54
C PRO A 7 -1.58 5.88 -10.33
N GLY A 8 -1.67 7.21 -10.34
CA GLY A 8 -1.12 8.06 -9.29
C GLY A 8 -1.69 7.81 -7.89
N TYR A 9 -2.90 7.22 -7.81
CA TYR A 9 -3.54 6.92 -6.54
C TYR A 9 -2.81 5.85 -5.71
N LEU A 10 -2.05 4.93 -6.34
CA LEU A 10 -1.28 3.90 -5.61
C LEU A 10 0.05 4.43 -5.05
N LEU A 11 0.54 5.55 -5.56
CA LEU A 11 1.83 6.13 -5.21
C LEU A 11 1.71 7.43 -4.38
N GLY A 12 0.52 7.75 -3.89
CA GLY A 12 0.30 8.90 -3.02
C GLY A 12 0.91 8.66 -1.62
N LYS A 13 1.42 9.72 -0.98
CA LYS A 13 2.04 9.63 0.35
C LYS A 13 1.09 9.01 1.39
N TYR A 14 -0.15 9.46 1.42
CA TYR A 14 -1.15 8.96 2.38
C TYR A 14 -1.57 7.52 2.09
N GLN A 15 -1.65 7.14 0.81
CA GLN A 15 -1.97 5.78 0.40
C GLN A 15 -0.87 4.80 0.79
N LEU A 16 0.39 5.18 0.61
CA LEU A 16 1.52 4.35 1.02
C LEU A 16 1.57 4.16 2.54
N ILE A 17 1.34 5.23 3.32
CA ILE A 17 1.26 5.15 4.78
C ILE A 17 0.07 4.26 5.18
N GLY A 18 -1.10 4.47 4.60
CA GLY A 18 -2.30 3.66 4.86
C GLY A 18 -2.08 2.18 4.57
N THR A 19 -1.42 1.84 3.46
CA THR A 19 -1.08 0.45 3.12
C THR A 19 -0.18 -0.19 4.18
N VAL A 20 0.88 0.51 4.64
CA VAL A 20 1.78 -0.01 5.67
C VAL A 20 1.05 -0.20 6.99
N THR A 21 0.30 0.81 7.42
CA THR A 21 -0.47 0.73 8.68
C THR A 21 -1.45 -0.43 8.65
N PHE A 22 -2.20 -0.57 7.55
CA PHE A 22 -3.15 -1.68 7.40
C PHE A 22 -2.45 -3.04 7.37
N ALA A 23 -1.34 -3.17 6.63
CA ALA A 23 -0.56 -4.41 6.55
C ALA A 23 0.02 -4.81 7.92
N VAL A 24 0.54 -3.85 8.69
CA VAL A 24 1.07 -4.10 10.04
C VAL A 24 -0.04 -4.54 10.99
N LEU A 25 -1.18 -3.84 11.01
CA LEU A 25 -2.32 -4.22 11.85
C LEU A 25 -2.86 -5.60 11.49
N PHE A 26 -3.00 -5.90 10.20
CA PHE A 26 -3.44 -7.21 9.74
C PHE A 26 -2.45 -8.30 10.14
N ALA A 27 -1.14 -8.07 9.95
CA ALA A 27 -0.10 -9.02 10.32
C ALA A 27 -0.09 -9.30 11.83
N LEU A 28 -0.32 -8.29 12.68
CA LEU A 28 -0.45 -8.48 14.13
C LEU A 28 -1.66 -9.36 14.49
N VAL A 29 -2.82 -9.08 13.90
CA VAL A 29 -4.02 -9.91 14.10
C VAL A 29 -3.79 -11.33 13.59
N PHE A 30 -3.19 -11.48 12.41
CA PHE A 30 -2.84 -12.79 11.84
C PHE A 30 -1.92 -13.55 12.78
N LEU A 31 -0.87 -12.93 13.30
CA LEU A 31 0.03 -13.59 14.25
C LEU A 31 -0.70 -14.02 15.53
N MET A 32 -1.57 -13.18 16.09
CA MET A 32 -2.35 -13.53 17.27
C MET A 32 -3.26 -14.75 17.05
N LEU A 33 -3.82 -14.87 15.85
CA LEU A 33 -4.67 -16.01 15.48
C LEU A 33 -3.86 -17.26 15.14
N TYR A 34 -2.68 -17.06 14.51
CA TYR A 34 -1.84 -18.15 14.03
C TYR A 34 -1.04 -18.84 15.14
N ILE A 35 -0.48 -18.07 16.10
CA ILE A 35 0.35 -18.60 17.19
C ILE A 35 -0.30 -19.77 17.95
N PRO A 36 -1.59 -19.70 18.35
CA PRO A 36 -2.22 -20.80 19.11
C PRO A 36 -2.32 -22.11 18.32
N PHE A 37 -2.25 -22.05 16.99
CA PHE A 37 -2.44 -23.19 16.09
C PHE A 37 -1.14 -23.64 15.41
N SER A 38 -0.01 -23.05 15.74
CA SER A 38 1.28 -23.33 15.13
C SER A 38 2.26 -23.92 16.14
N ASP A 39 2.57 -25.21 15.97
CA ASP A 39 3.59 -25.89 16.78
C ASP A 39 5.03 -25.47 16.41
N THR A 40 5.19 -24.79 15.29
CA THR A 40 6.52 -24.41 14.73
C THR A 40 6.84 -22.94 14.81
N ALA A 41 5.90 -22.09 15.23
CA ALA A 41 6.15 -20.66 15.39
C ALA A 41 6.81 -20.40 16.74
N TRP A 42 8.09 -20.02 16.73
CA TRP A 42 8.86 -19.71 17.93
C TRP A 42 8.35 -18.48 18.70
N PHE A 43 7.49 -17.66 18.12
CA PHE A 43 6.81 -16.56 18.81
C PHE A 43 5.98 -16.99 20.03
N GLY A 44 5.50 -18.23 20.04
CA GLY A 44 4.71 -18.78 21.15
C GLY A 44 5.51 -19.56 22.18
N LEU A 45 6.79 -19.85 21.91
CA LEU A 45 7.65 -20.60 22.80
C LEU A 45 8.08 -19.69 23.97
N GLY A 46 7.50 -19.87 25.14
CA GLY A 46 7.75 -19.02 26.31
C GLY A 46 9.22 -18.87 26.67
N GLY A 47 9.58 -17.67 27.11
CA GLY A 47 10.92 -17.33 27.57
C GLY A 47 11.28 -15.88 27.22
N SER A 48 12.09 -15.24 28.06
CA SER A 48 12.51 -13.85 27.86
C SER A 48 13.28 -13.62 26.56
N VAL A 49 14.10 -14.60 26.15
CA VAL A 49 14.89 -14.52 24.91
C VAL A 49 13.99 -14.60 23.68
N MET A 50 12.99 -15.47 23.67
CA MET A 50 12.05 -15.61 22.55
C MET A 50 11.16 -14.38 22.42
N PHE A 51 10.76 -13.78 23.55
CA PHE A 51 10.04 -12.53 23.56
C PHE A 51 10.87 -11.38 22.92
N LEU A 52 12.15 -11.25 23.32
CA LEU A 52 13.04 -10.24 22.74
C LEU A 52 13.25 -10.44 21.25
N LEU A 53 13.45 -11.69 20.81
CA LEU A 53 13.55 -12.05 19.36
C LEU A 53 12.28 -11.68 18.62
N THR A 54 11.11 -11.94 19.18
CA THR A 54 9.82 -11.58 18.57
C THR A 54 9.69 -10.07 18.40
N VAL A 55 10.01 -9.29 19.43
CA VAL A 55 9.97 -7.83 19.40
C VAL A 55 10.98 -7.30 18.38
N PHE A 56 12.18 -7.85 18.34
CA PHE A 56 13.21 -7.49 17.36
C PHE A 56 12.74 -7.77 15.94
N TYR A 57 12.23 -8.97 15.67
CA TYR A 57 11.69 -9.33 14.35
C TYR A 57 10.54 -8.42 13.93
N ALA A 58 9.57 -8.17 14.80
CA ALA A 58 8.45 -7.29 14.51
C ALA A 58 8.91 -5.87 14.19
N THR A 59 9.82 -5.31 15.00
CA THR A 59 10.35 -3.96 14.78
C THR A 59 11.14 -3.87 13.48
N ALA A 60 12.02 -4.84 13.22
CA ALA A 60 12.82 -4.89 12.00
C ALA A 60 11.95 -5.06 10.75
N SER A 61 10.91 -5.90 10.82
CA SER A 61 9.94 -6.07 9.72
C SER A 61 9.19 -4.78 9.41
N ILE A 62 8.71 -4.06 10.42
CA ILE A 62 8.06 -2.75 10.26
C ILE A 62 9.04 -1.75 9.62
N LEU A 63 10.29 -1.71 10.05
CA LEU A 63 11.31 -0.84 9.46
C LEU A 63 11.56 -1.18 7.98
N ILE A 64 11.64 -2.45 7.63
CA ILE A 64 11.79 -2.91 6.24
C ILE A 64 10.61 -2.36 5.40
N LEU A 65 9.37 -2.51 5.87
CA LEU A 65 8.20 -2.02 5.15
C LEU A 65 8.20 -0.49 4.98
N ILE A 66 8.52 0.25 6.03
CA ILE A 66 8.59 1.73 5.98
C ILE A 66 9.66 2.19 5.00
N VAL A 67 10.88 1.65 5.11
CA VAL A 67 12.00 2.00 4.23
C VAL A 67 11.69 1.65 2.79
N SER A 68 11.13 0.47 2.54
CA SER A 68 10.71 0.03 1.20
C SER A 68 9.70 1.00 0.58
N ARG A 69 8.66 1.39 1.32
CA ARG A 69 7.65 2.35 0.83
C ARG A 69 8.22 3.76 0.62
N MET A 70 9.16 4.17 1.46
CA MET A 70 9.88 5.42 1.28
C MET A 70 10.75 5.40 0.01
N LEU A 71 11.43 4.30 -0.26
CA LEU A 71 12.20 4.08 -1.48
C LEU A 71 11.28 4.09 -2.71
N MET A 72 10.15 3.39 -2.67
CA MET A 72 9.16 3.38 -3.74
C MET A 72 8.61 4.79 -4.02
N TYR A 73 8.34 5.57 -2.97
CA TYR A 73 7.89 6.97 -3.11
C TYR A 73 8.94 7.85 -3.78
N ARG A 74 10.22 7.66 -3.46
CA ARG A 74 11.32 8.37 -4.13
C ARG A 74 11.53 7.91 -5.57
N SER A 75 11.46 6.61 -5.79
CA SER A 75 11.67 6.00 -7.12
C SER A 75 10.61 6.40 -8.15
N LYS A 76 9.39 6.77 -7.73
CA LYS A 76 8.34 7.23 -8.64
C LYS A 76 8.73 8.46 -9.48
N ARG A 77 9.72 9.24 -9.03
CA ARG A 77 10.21 10.43 -9.75
C ARG A 77 11.19 10.08 -10.86
N VAL A 78 11.84 8.90 -10.76
CA VAL A 78 12.90 8.47 -11.67
C VAL A 78 12.43 7.32 -12.56
N LEU A 79 11.63 6.43 -12.01
CA LEU A 79 11.15 5.22 -12.67
C LEU A 79 9.64 5.34 -12.91
N GLU A 80 9.23 5.17 -14.17
CA GLU A 80 7.82 4.98 -14.52
C GLU A 80 7.39 3.59 -14.04
N LEU A 81 6.90 3.51 -12.80
CA LEU A 81 6.42 2.26 -12.22
C LEU A 81 5.21 1.74 -13.00
N THR A 82 5.30 0.50 -13.44
CA THR A 82 4.19 -0.24 -14.04
C THR A 82 3.46 -1.08 -12.98
N TYR A 83 2.25 -1.58 -13.27
CA TYR A 83 1.55 -2.51 -12.39
C TYR A 83 2.41 -3.74 -12.04
N PHE A 84 3.10 -4.28 -13.03
CA PHE A 84 4.01 -5.41 -12.81
C PHE A 84 5.16 -5.04 -11.86
N GLY A 85 5.77 -3.87 -12.05
CA GLY A 85 6.81 -3.36 -11.16
C GLY A 85 6.34 -3.18 -9.72
N TYR A 86 5.09 -2.72 -9.53
CA TYR A 86 4.49 -2.60 -8.20
C TYR A 86 4.28 -3.95 -7.52
N ILE A 87 3.74 -4.94 -8.26
CA ILE A 87 3.56 -6.30 -7.74
C ILE A 87 4.92 -6.93 -7.38
N LEU A 88 5.91 -6.80 -8.28
CA LEU A 88 7.25 -7.30 -8.02
C LEU A 88 7.86 -6.66 -6.78
N TRP A 89 7.65 -5.36 -6.58
CA TRP A 89 8.10 -4.65 -5.39
C TRP A 89 7.47 -5.22 -4.11
N CYS A 90 6.16 -5.44 -4.10
CA CYS A 90 5.45 -6.07 -2.98
C CYS A 90 5.96 -7.49 -2.69
N VAL A 91 6.23 -8.28 -3.72
CA VAL A 91 6.81 -9.63 -3.57
C VAL A 91 8.20 -9.54 -2.95
N MET A 92 9.04 -8.61 -3.38
CA MET A 92 10.38 -8.41 -2.80
C MET A 92 10.31 -8.02 -1.33
N GLU A 93 9.35 -7.19 -0.92
CA GLU A 93 9.12 -6.88 0.51
C GLU A 93 8.83 -8.15 1.32
N ILE A 94 7.94 -9.01 0.83
CA ILE A 94 7.61 -10.28 1.47
C ILE A 94 8.86 -11.17 1.58
N VAL A 95 9.64 -11.29 0.50
CA VAL A 95 10.89 -12.07 0.48
C VAL A 95 11.87 -11.57 1.54
N PHE A 96 12.07 -10.24 1.67
CA PHE A 96 12.97 -9.69 2.68
C PHE A 96 12.52 -9.98 4.11
N VAL A 97 11.22 -9.84 4.39
CA VAL A 97 10.66 -10.14 5.73
C VAL A 97 10.81 -11.63 6.05
N CYS A 98 10.55 -12.51 5.07
CA CYS A 98 10.69 -13.96 5.24
C CYS A 98 12.17 -14.39 5.36
N ALA A 99 13.08 -13.75 4.65
CA ALA A 99 14.52 -14.00 4.78
C ALA A 99 15.03 -13.61 6.18
N LEU A 100 14.56 -12.48 6.73
CA LEU A 100 14.86 -12.07 8.09
C LEU A 100 14.36 -13.11 9.11
N TYR A 101 13.12 -13.59 8.95
CA TYR A 101 12.57 -14.65 9.81
C TYR A 101 13.41 -15.92 9.74
N THR A 102 13.75 -16.37 8.54
CA THR A 102 14.55 -17.56 8.33
C THR A 102 15.93 -17.43 8.95
N TYR A 103 16.59 -16.28 8.76
CA TYR A 103 17.88 -15.99 9.36
C TYR A 103 17.85 -16.09 10.88
N LEU A 104 16.88 -15.45 11.52
CA LEU A 104 16.72 -15.48 12.97
C LEU A 104 16.41 -16.90 13.47
N THR A 105 15.59 -17.64 12.74
CA THR A 105 15.24 -19.02 13.12
C THR A 105 16.46 -19.93 13.07
N VAL A 106 17.24 -19.86 12.00
CA VAL A 106 18.44 -20.70 11.82
C VAL A 106 19.53 -20.37 12.84
N GLU A 107 19.71 -19.09 13.18
CA GLU A 107 20.77 -18.66 14.09
C GLU A 107 20.44 -18.93 15.56
N PHE A 108 19.20 -18.69 15.96
CA PHE A 108 18.81 -18.73 17.38
C PHE A 108 18.04 -19.99 17.78
N ILE A 109 17.50 -20.74 16.81
CA ILE A 109 16.69 -21.95 17.06
C ILE A 109 17.17 -23.06 16.12
N PRO A 110 18.41 -23.54 16.29
CA PRO A 110 18.90 -24.60 15.45
C PRO A 110 18.06 -25.87 15.67
N SER A 111 17.37 -26.31 14.64
CA SER A 111 16.69 -27.61 14.61
C SER A 111 17.53 -28.56 13.73
N GLU A 112 17.92 -29.69 14.28
CA GLU A 112 18.72 -30.69 13.55
C GLU A 112 17.97 -31.34 12.37
N SER A 113 16.64 -31.16 12.31
CA SER A 113 15.77 -31.87 11.37
C SER A 113 15.29 -31.04 10.16
N GLU A 114 15.39 -29.71 10.20
CA GLU A 114 14.82 -28.86 9.14
C GLU A 114 15.91 -28.18 8.30
N SER A 115 15.80 -28.31 6.98
CA SER A 115 16.66 -27.56 6.05
C SER A 115 16.27 -26.07 6.02
N ASN A 116 17.25 -25.17 5.87
CA ASN A 116 17.03 -23.72 5.72
C ASN A 116 16.01 -23.38 4.62
N VAL A 117 15.97 -24.19 3.55
CA VAL A 117 15.01 -24.03 2.45
C VAL A 117 13.57 -24.34 2.92
N GLN A 118 13.40 -25.34 3.77
CA GLN A 118 12.08 -25.68 4.31
C GLN A 118 11.55 -24.59 5.23
N VAL A 119 12.43 -24.07 6.12
CA VAL A 119 12.08 -22.93 6.98
C VAL A 119 11.69 -21.71 6.16
N PHE A 120 12.47 -21.37 5.13
CA PHE A 120 12.14 -20.26 4.24
C PHE A 120 10.85 -20.46 3.47
N THR A 121 10.61 -21.66 2.93
CA THR A 121 9.37 -21.95 2.17
C THR A 121 8.13 -21.79 3.05
N ARG A 122 8.17 -22.30 4.27
CA ARG A 122 7.11 -22.15 5.24
C ARG A 122 6.88 -20.69 5.64
N ALA A 123 7.97 -19.96 5.91
CA ALA A 123 7.94 -18.54 6.20
C ALA A 123 7.34 -17.74 5.03
N PHE A 124 7.68 -18.10 3.80
CA PHE A 124 7.17 -17.43 2.61
C PHE A 124 5.68 -17.68 2.39
N GLN A 125 5.19 -18.90 2.61
CA GLN A 125 3.77 -19.21 2.54
C GLN A 125 2.95 -18.40 3.55
N ASN A 126 3.43 -18.33 4.81
CA ASN A 126 2.79 -17.55 5.86
C ASN A 126 2.90 -16.03 5.59
N GLY A 127 4.03 -15.58 5.07
CA GLY A 127 4.27 -14.19 4.69
C GLY A 127 3.37 -13.73 3.54
N LEU A 128 3.10 -14.61 2.56
CA LEU A 128 2.13 -14.33 1.50
C LEU A 128 0.72 -14.11 2.04
N ILE A 129 0.31 -14.85 3.05
CA ILE A 129 -0.99 -14.66 3.70
C ILE A 129 -0.97 -13.37 4.53
N ALA A 130 0.02 -13.21 5.40
CA ALA A 130 0.10 -12.10 6.34
C ALA A 130 0.27 -10.72 5.70
N LEU A 131 1.00 -10.63 4.59
CA LEU A 131 1.29 -9.36 3.88
C LEU A 131 0.60 -9.28 2.51
N GLY A 132 0.46 -10.41 1.80
CA GLY A 132 -0.13 -10.43 0.47
C GLY A 132 -1.62 -10.09 0.50
N ILE A 133 -2.38 -10.66 1.44
CA ILE A 133 -3.82 -10.36 1.57
C ILE A 133 -4.05 -8.87 1.84
N PRO A 134 -3.42 -8.23 2.85
CA PRO A 134 -3.63 -6.80 3.07
C PRO A 134 -3.17 -5.92 1.90
N TYR A 135 -2.13 -6.31 1.16
CA TYR A 135 -1.73 -5.57 -0.04
C TYR A 135 -2.79 -5.63 -1.14
N LEU A 136 -3.42 -6.79 -1.34
CA LEU A 136 -4.53 -6.94 -2.30
C LEU A 136 -5.73 -6.10 -1.87
N ILE A 137 -6.14 -6.19 -0.60
CA ILE A 137 -7.28 -5.44 -0.06
C ILE A 137 -7.03 -3.92 -0.16
N ALA A 138 -5.85 -3.45 0.25
CA ALA A 138 -5.49 -2.03 0.15
C ALA A 138 -5.48 -1.56 -1.30
N GLY A 139 -4.94 -2.35 -2.22
CA GLY A 139 -4.93 -2.04 -3.65
C GLY A 139 -6.33 -1.93 -4.24
N MET A 140 -7.22 -2.86 -3.90
CA MET A 140 -8.63 -2.82 -4.32
C MET A 140 -9.37 -1.60 -3.73
N TYR A 141 -9.16 -1.32 -2.45
CA TYR A 141 -9.78 -0.18 -1.78
C TYR A 141 -9.40 1.15 -2.44
N PHE A 142 -8.12 1.37 -2.71
CA PHE A 142 -7.69 2.60 -3.39
C PHE A 142 -8.18 2.68 -4.84
N ALA A 143 -8.28 1.55 -5.54
CA ALA A 143 -8.84 1.51 -6.89
C ALA A 143 -10.33 1.92 -6.89
N ILE A 144 -11.10 1.50 -5.88
CA ILE A 144 -12.50 1.88 -5.73
C ILE A 144 -12.64 3.38 -5.44
N ILE A 145 -11.82 3.91 -4.54
CA ILE A 145 -11.81 5.35 -4.21
C ILE A 145 -11.51 6.18 -5.46
N ASP A 146 -10.51 5.81 -6.23
CA ASP A 146 -10.13 6.51 -7.45
C ASP A 146 -11.26 6.52 -8.48
N LYS A 147 -11.88 5.35 -8.71
CA LYS A 147 -13.04 5.26 -9.60
C LYS A 147 -14.22 6.11 -9.12
N ASN A 148 -14.52 6.10 -7.83
CA ASN A 148 -15.60 6.89 -7.27
C ASN A 148 -15.33 8.40 -7.42
N ASN A 149 -14.09 8.83 -7.24
CA ASN A 149 -13.70 10.22 -7.47
C ASN A 149 -13.84 10.61 -8.94
N THR A 150 -13.44 9.73 -9.86
CA THR A 150 -13.59 9.95 -11.30
C THR A 150 -15.06 10.06 -11.71
N ILE A 151 -15.92 9.18 -11.19
CA ILE A 151 -17.38 9.22 -11.45
C ILE A 151 -18.00 10.54 -10.92
N ARG A 152 -17.60 10.96 -9.73
CA ARG A 152 -18.07 12.24 -9.16
C ARG A 152 -17.68 13.43 -10.03
N LEU A 153 -16.44 13.43 -10.54
CA LEU A 153 -15.96 14.49 -11.44
C LEU A 153 -16.76 14.51 -12.74
N MET A 154 -17.00 13.35 -13.37
CA MET A 154 -17.81 13.25 -14.58
C MET A 154 -19.25 13.69 -14.38
N ASN A 155 -19.88 13.31 -13.25
CA ASN A 155 -21.24 13.74 -12.94
C ASN A 155 -21.31 15.26 -12.71
N TYR A 156 -20.31 15.83 -12.08
CA TYR A 156 -20.22 17.27 -11.88
C TYR A 156 -20.09 18.03 -13.20
N GLU A 157 -19.26 17.52 -14.10
CA GLU A 157 -19.05 18.09 -15.43
C GLU A 157 -20.35 18.03 -16.28
N ASN A 158 -21.09 16.93 -16.21
CA ASN A 158 -22.37 16.77 -16.90
C ASN A 158 -23.44 17.73 -16.36
N VAL A 159 -23.58 17.86 -15.04
CA VAL A 159 -24.56 18.78 -14.43
C VAL A 159 -24.25 20.22 -14.81
N VAL A 160 -22.99 20.60 -14.80
CA VAL A 160 -22.57 21.95 -15.17
C VAL A 160 -22.79 22.25 -16.66
N THR A 161 -22.71 21.21 -17.52
CA THR A 161 -22.94 21.34 -18.96
C THR A 161 -24.42 21.41 -19.31
N ASP A 162 -25.29 20.71 -18.57
CA ASP A 162 -26.76 20.71 -18.79
C ASP A 162 -27.45 21.97 -18.28
N GLU A 163 -26.90 22.66 -17.27
CA GLU A 163 -27.43 23.93 -16.75
C GLU A 163 -27.01 25.17 -17.56
N ALA A 164 -26.13 25.01 -18.56
CA ALA A 164 -25.76 26.14 -19.41
C ALA A 164 -26.90 26.46 -20.39
N PRO A 165 -27.55 27.65 -20.31
CA PRO A 165 -28.46 28.11 -21.34
C PRO A 165 -27.72 28.12 -22.67
N ARG A 166 -28.33 27.58 -23.72
CA ARG A 166 -27.80 27.58 -25.09
C ARG A 166 -27.80 29.02 -25.66
N GLU A 167 -27.01 29.88 -25.08
CA GLU A 167 -26.71 31.20 -25.64
C GLU A 167 -25.20 31.41 -25.71
N ASN A 168 -24.73 31.50 -26.93
CA ASN A 168 -23.42 31.87 -27.45
C ASN A 168 -22.56 32.73 -26.52
N ALA A 169 -21.87 32.11 -25.55
CA ALA A 169 -20.73 32.72 -24.91
C ALA A 169 -19.74 31.62 -24.56
N SER A 170 -18.57 31.72 -25.13
CA SER A 170 -17.37 30.92 -24.81
C SER A 170 -16.88 31.24 -23.38
N LEU A 171 -17.62 30.79 -22.38
CA LEU A 171 -17.26 30.97 -20.98
C LEU A 171 -16.20 29.93 -20.62
N HIS A 172 -14.96 30.37 -20.58
CA HIS A 172 -13.87 29.60 -20.03
C HIS A 172 -14.09 29.41 -18.52
N LYS A 173 -14.58 28.22 -18.11
CA LYS A 173 -14.60 27.86 -16.70
C LYS A 173 -13.19 27.58 -16.20
N ILE A 174 -12.78 28.28 -15.15
CA ILE A 174 -11.51 28.02 -14.47
C ILE A 174 -11.77 26.95 -13.42
N THR A 175 -11.23 25.76 -13.65
CA THR A 175 -11.32 24.63 -12.72
C THR A 175 -10.01 24.50 -11.95
N LEU A 176 -10.08 24.59 -10.62
CA LEU A 176 -8.94 24.37 -9.73
C LEU A 176 -8.99 22.99 -9.14
N PHE A 177 -7.94 22.22 -9.40
CA PHE A 177 -7.75 20.88 -8.85
C PHE A 177 -6.73 20.92 -7.71
N ASP A 178 -6.96 20.10 -6.69
CA ASP A 178 -5.97 19.86 -5.65
C ASP A 178 -4.83 18.96 -6.17
N ASN A 179 -3.71 18.92 -5.45
CA ASN A 179 -2.58 18.02 -5.73
C ASN A 179 -2.96 16.53 -5.77
N SER A 180 -4.12 16.16 -5.24
CA SER A 180 -4.72 14.83 -5.30
C SER A 180 -5.60 14.60 -6.54
N GLY A 181 -5.75 15.59 -7.43
CA GLY A 181 -6.63 15.52 -8.61
C GLY A 181 -8.11 15.66 -8.28
N THR A 182 -8.48 16.06 -7.06
CA THR A 182 -9.87 16.36 -6.70
C THR A 182 -10.21 17.79 -7.07
N LEU A 183 -11.39 17.97 -7.72
CA LEU A 183 -11.90 19.30 -8.06
C LEU A 183 -12.21 20.05 -6.75
N LYS A 184 -11.49 21.16 -6.51
CA LYS A 184 -11.76 22.03 -5.34
C LYS A 184 -12.72 23.15 -5.63
N LEU A 185 -12.63 23.72 -6.81
CA LEU A 185 -13.44 24.88 -7.15
C LEU A 185 -13.59 25.01 -8.67
N SER A 186 -14.82 25.26 -9.12
CA SER A 186 -15.12 25.65 -10.49
C SER A 186 -15.76 27.03 -10.45
N LEU A 187 -15.09 28.03 -10.98
CA LEU A 187 -15.56 29.40 -11.02
C LEU A 187 -15.88 29.78 -12.47
N SER A 188 -17.06 30.38 -12.66
CA SER A 188 -17.33 31.13 -13.87
C SER A 188 -16.62 32.49 -13.77
N PRO A 189 -15.97 32.98 -14.85
CA PRO A 189 -15.30 34.30 -14.85
C PRO A 189 -16.21 35.44 -14.45
N GLU A 190 -17.52 35.32 -14.67
CA GLU A 190 -18.52 36.32 -14.31
C GLU A 190 -18.76 36.46 -12.80
N ASN A 191 -18.38 35.43 -12.02
CA ASN A 191 -18.50 35.44 -10.56
C ASN A 191 -17.19 35.78 -9.84
N LEU A 192 -16.14 36.13 -10.58
CA LEU A 192 -14.89 36.65 -10.04
C LEU A 192 -15.05 38.14 -9.74
N TYR A 193 -15.68 38.45 -8.61
CA TYR A 193 -15.60 39.79 -8.05
C TYR A 193 -14.23 40.00 -7.43
N TYR A 194 -13.62 41.13 -7.75
CA TYR A 194 -12.37 41.59 -7.20
C TYR A 194 -12.40 41.52 -5.68
N ILE A 195 -11.39 40.87 -5.09
CA ILE A 195 -11.03 41.05 -3.68
C ILE A 195 -9.79 41.93 -3.71
N GLU A 196 -9.96 43.21 -3.35
CA GLU A 196 -8.86 44.10 -3.03
C GLU A 196 -8.10 43.60 -1.79
#